data_34f11423f1b982d7bbbea3d22d993657
#
_entry.id   34f11423f1b982d7bbbea3d22d993657
#
_cell.length_a   1.000
_cell.length_b   1.000
_cell.length_c   1.000
_cell.angle_alpha   90.00
_cell.angle_beta   90.00
_cell.angle_gamma   90.00
#
_symmetry.space_group_name_H-M   'P 1'
#
loop_
_entity.id
_entity.type
_entity.pdbx_description
1 polymer ?
#
loop_
_entity_poly.entity_id
_entity_poly.type
_entity_poly.pdbx_seq_one_letter_code
_entity_poly.pdbx_strand_id
1 'polypeptide(L)'
;MALRSMKPCNAPGCGALVRGARYCEKHEHLAEAWATSKRAARTGLTGRPWRRLRERILKRDGYLCQYCLQSSGLVTVATEVDHRLAVAFGGNDEESNLISTCSDCHAEKTAEEAKKARAR
;
A
#
# COMPACT_ATOMS: atom_id res chain seq x y z
N MET A 1 -20.61 25.76 23.20
CA MET A 1 -19.98 24.71 22.38
C MET A 1 -21.02 23.95 21.60
N ALA A 2 -20.82 23.82 20.30
CA ALA A 2 -21.69 23.00 19.48
C ALA A 2 -21.44 21.51 19.73
N LEU A 3 -22.49 20.76 20.01
CA LEU A 3 -22.41 19.32 20.17
C LEU A 3 -22.34 18.65 18.79
N ARG A 4 -21.52 17.61 18.68
CA ARG A 4 -21.43 16.84 17.44
C ARG A 4 -22.77 16.12 17.18
N SER A 5 -23.15 16.04 15.94
CA SER A 5 -24.36 15.31 15.53
C SER A 5 -24.26 13.84 15.90
N MET A 6 -25.35 13.23 16.29
CA MET A 6 -25.42 11.79 16.54
C MET A 6 -25.46 11.05 15.19
N LYS A 7 -24.75 9.94 15.12
CA LYS A 7 -24.70 9.07 13.95
C LYS A 7 -25.02 7.64 14.34
N PRO A 8 -25.53 6.82 13.41
CA PRO A 8 -25.76 5.41 13.72
C PRO A 8 -24.43 4.67 13.91
N CYS A 9 -24.42 3.67 14.78
CA CYS A 9 -23.30 2.76 14.96
C CYS A 9 -22.96 2.08 13.64
N ASN A 10 -21.67 1.96 13.34
CA ASN A 10 -21.20 1.34 12.08
C ASN A 10 -21.30 -0.18 12.05
N ALA A 11 -21.66 -0.82 13.17
CA ALA A 11 -21.84 -2.27 13.18
C ALA A 11 -23.04 -2.67 12.31
N PRO A 12 -22.91 -3.73 11.48
CA PRO A 12 -24.02 -4.20 10.65
C PRO A 12 -25.26 -4.52 11.49
N GLY A 13 -26.40 -3.97 11.08
CA GLY A 13 -27.66 -4.20 11.76
C GLY A 13 -27.87 -3.48 13.08
N CYS A 14 -26.93 -2.65 13.52
CA CYS A 14 -27.06 -1.89 14.76
C CYS A 14 -27.69 -0.52 14.49
N GLY A 15 -28.82 -0.22 15.18
CA GLY A 15 -29.51 1.05 15.07
C GLY A 15 -29.18 2.05 16.17
N ALA A 16 -28.21 1.76 17.03
CA ALA A 16 -27.86 2.65 18.14
C ALA A 16 -27.20 3.93 17.62
N LEU A 17 -27.56 5.06 18.22
CA LEU A 17 -26.98 6.35 17.86
C LEU A 17 -25.77 6.65 18.75
N VAL A 18 -24.69 7.12 18.16
CA VAL A 18 -23.45 7.47 18.86
C VAL A 18 -23.04 8.90 18.52
N ARG A 19 -22.33 9.52 19.45
CA ARG A 19 -21.83 10.88 19.29
C ARG A 19 -20.31 10.88 19.49
N GLY A 20 -19.60 11.31 18.46
CA GLY A 20 -18.14 11.38 18.50
C GLY A 20 -17.40 10.04 18.40
N ALA A 21 -18.12 8.94 18.19
CA ALA A 21 -17.57 7.59 18.05
C ALA A 21 -18.13 6.91 16.81
N ARG A 22 -17.49 5.83 16.35
CA ARG A 22 -17.98 5.02 15.24
C ARG A 22 -18.94 3.93 15.69
N TYR A 23 -18.73 3.42 16.88
CA TYR A 23 -19.44 2.26 17.41
C TYR A 23 -20.04 2.58 18.78
N CYS A 24 -21.17 1.94 19.09
CA CYS A 24 -21.74 2.01 20.42
C CYS A 24 -20.93 1.14 21.39
N GLU A 25 -21.24 1.24 22.69
CA GLU A 25 -20.54 0.49 23.73
C GLU A 25 -20.47 -1.01 23.46
N LYS A 26 -21.53 -1.59 22.92
CA LYS A 26 -21.59 -3.03 22.59
C LYS A 26 -20.67 -3.43 21.44
N HIS A 27 -20.28 -2.49 20.59
CA HIS A 27 -19.49 -2.75 19.38
C HIS A 27 -18.12 -2.08 19.37
N GLU A 28 -17.67 -1.54 20.51
CA GLU A 28 -16.35 -0.91 20.63
C GLU A 28 -15.21 -1.85 20.22
N HIS A 29 -15.33 -3.14 20.48
CA HIS A 29 -14.36 -4.15 20.10
C HIS A 29 -14.10 -4.20 18.59
N LEU A 30 -15.06 -3.80 17.76
CA LEU A 30 -14.91 -3.74 16.31
C LEU A 30 -13.95 -2.60 15.89
N ALA A 31 -13.91 -1.52 16.67
CA ALA A 31 -12.98 -0.42 16.42
C ALA A 31 -11.53 -0.86 16.63
N GLU A 32 -11.26 -1.66 17.65
CA GLU A 32 -9.92 -2.22 17.91
C GLU A 32 -9.50 -3.20 16.81
N ALA A 33 -10.39 -4.09 16.41
CA ALA A 33 -10.15 -5.04 15.34
C ALA A 33 -9.83 -4.31 14.01
N TRP A 34 -10.59 -3.27 13.70
CA TRP A 34 -10.37 -2.47 12.50
C TRP A 34 -9.03 -1.73 12.55
N ALA A 35 -8.68 -1.12 13.69
CA ALA A 35 -7.41 -0.42 13.87
C ALA A 35 -6.21 -1.36 13.74
N THR A 36 -6.31 -2.56 14.29
CA THR A 36 -5.27 -3.61 14.20
C THR A 36 -5.10 -4.07 12.75
N SER A 37 -6.20 -4.35 12.08
CA SER A 37 -6.19 -4.77 10.68
C SER A 37 -5.57 -3.69 9.78
N LYS A 38 -5.93 -2.44 9.99
CA LYS A 38 -5.40 -1.33 9.22
C LYS A 38 -3.90 -1.12 9.45
N ARG A 39 -3.42 -1.32 10.69
CA ARG A 39 -1.98 -1.25 10.98
C ARG A 39 -1.22 -2.38 10.30
N ALA A 40 -1.75 -3.58 10.34
CA ALA A 40 -1.13 -4.74 9.71
C ALA A 40 -1.04 -4.59 8.19
N ALA A 41 -1.98 -3.89 7.57
CA ALA A 41 -1.98 -3.64 6.14
C ALA A 41 -0.96 -2.58 5.69
N ARG A 42 -0.46 -1.77 6.63
CA ARG A 42 0.51 -0.69 6.33
C ARG A 42 1.94 -1.15 6.62
N THR A 43 2.48 -1.96 5.72
CA THR A 43 3.84 -2.50 5.85
C THR A 43 4.83 -1.76 4.95
N GLY A 44 4.86 -0.48 4.94
CA GLY A 44 5.79 0.30 4.13
C GLY A 44 5.51 1.77 4.22
N LEU A 45 6.35 2.55 3.60
CA LEU A 45 6.18 4.00 3.52
C LEU A 45 4.96 4.35 2.68
N THR A 46 4.21 5.35 3.13
CA THR A 46 3.05 5.88 2.42
C THR A 46 3.07 7.42 2.46
N GLY A 47 2.21 8.05 1.66
CA GLY A 47 2.06 9.50 1.67
C GLY A 47 3.26 10.26 1.12
N ARG A 48 3.58 11.40 1.74
CA ARG A 48 4.67 12.28 1.30
C ARG A 48 6.06 11.64 1.36
N PRO A 49 6.43 10.91 2.42
CA PRO A 49 7.73 10.22 2.44
C PRO A 49 7.89 9.23 1.29
N TRP A 50 6.84 8.47 0.97
CA TRP A 50 6.85 7.55 -0.16
C TRP A 50 7.00 8.30 -1.48
N ARG A 51 6.28 9.39 -1.68
CA ARG A 51 6.36 10.18 -2.93
C ARG A 51 7.75 10.78 -3.13
N ARG A 52 8.40 11.24 -2.07
CA ARG A 52 9.78 11.75 -2.14
C ARG A 52 10.78 10.66 -2.49
N LEU A 53 10.65 9.51 -1.86
CA LEU A 53 11.50 8.36 -2.13
C LEU A 53 11.31 7.87 -3.56
N ARG A 54 10.07 7.73 -4.00
CA ARG A 54 9.69 7.35 -5.35
C ARG A 54 10.33 8.27 -6.39
N GLU A 55 10.23 9.57 -6.20
CA GLU A 55 10.82 10.57 -7.09
C GLU A 55 12.34 10.43 -7.15
N ARG A 56 12.96 10.17 -6.03
CA ARG A 56 14.42 9.97 -5.94
C ARG A 56 14.86 8.74 -6.72
N ILE A 57 14.12 7.65 -6.62
CA ILE A 57 14.40 6.42 -7.36
C ILE A 57 14.21 6.62 -8.86
N LEU A 58 13.13 7.26 -9.28
CA LEU A 58 12.89 7.57 -10.69
C LEU A 58 14.02 8.40 -11.28
N LYS A 59 14.47 9.43 -10.57
CA LYS A 59 15.62 10.25 -11.00
C LYS A 59 16.91 9.46 -11.08
N ARG A 60 17.16 8.61 -10.08
CA ARG A 60 18.34 7.73 -10.07
C ARG A 60 18.41 6.86 -11.33
N ASP A 61 17.26 6.32 -11.73
CA ASP A 61 17.16 5.40 -12.88
C ASP A 61 16.88 6.13 -14.20
N GLY A 62 16.92 7.46 -14.21
CA GLY A 62 16.72 8.27 -15.41
C GLY A 62 15.32 8.16 -16.00
N TYR A 63 14.33 7.82 -15.20
CA TYR A 63 12.94 7.59 -15.62
C TYR A 63 12.80 6.45 -16.64
N LEU A 64 13.73 5.49 -16.61
CA LEU A 64 13.72 4.33 -17.50
C LEU A 64 13.41 3.05 -16.73
N CYS A 65 12.59 2.18 -17.34
CA CYS A 65 12.28 0.87 -16.77
C CYS A 65 13.54 0.03 -16.74
N GLN A 66 13.99 -0.34 -15.54
CA GLN A 66 15.22 -1.11 -15.37
C GLN A 66 15.05 -2.56 -15.79
N TYR A 67 13.85 -3.12 -15.67
CA TYR A 67 13.58 -4.48 -16.13
C TYR A 67 13.64 -4.60 -17.64
N CYS A 68 13.04 -3.66 -18.38
CA CYS A 68 13.14 -3.63 -19.84
C CYS A 68 14.60 -3.47 -20.30
N LEU A 69 15.32 -2.57 -19.64
CA LEU A 69 16.72 -2.28 -19.97
C LEU A 69 17.62 -3.50 -19.75
N GLN A 70 17.45 -4.20 -18.63
CA GLN A 70 18.27 -5.35 -18.26
C GLN A 70 17.90 -6.61 -19.05
N SER A 71 16.63 -6.83 -19.36
CA SER A 71 16.17 -8.05 -20.03
C SER A 71 16.34 -8.01 -21.55
N SER A 72 16.04 -6.88 -22.18
CA SER A 72 16.00 -6.77 -23.64
C SER A 72 16.77 -5.57 -24.20
N GLY A 73 17.29 -4.71 -23.34
CA GLY A 73 17.94 -3.47 -23.75
C GLY A 73 16.99 -2.40 -24.27
N LEU A 74 15.68 -2.63 -24.15
CA LEU A 74 14.68 -1.66 -24.57
C LEU A 74 14.63 -0.46 -23.64
N VAL A 75 14.58 0.73 -24.23
CA VAL A 75 14.42 1.99 -23.50
C VAL A 75 12.93 2.27 -23.36
N THR A 76 12.38 1.99 -22.19
CA THR A 76 10.97 2.19 -21.87
C THR A 76 10.86 3.16 -20.70
N VAL A 77 9.95 4.14 -20.80
CA VAL A 77 9.74 5.11 -19.73
C VAL A 77 9.16 4.41 -18.51
N ALA A 78 9.78 4.64 -17.34
CA ALA A 78 9.26 4.15 -16.07
C ALA A 78 8.24 5.14 -15.51
N THR A 79 7.12 4.62 -15.08
CA THR A 79 6.03 5.40 -14.46
C THR A 79 5.80 5.01 -13.01
N GLU A 80 6.39 3.91 -12.58
CA GLU A 80 6.17 3.33 -11.25
C GLU A 80 7.50 2.93 -10.61
N VAL A 81 7.49 2.83 -9.30
CA VAL A 81 8.61 2.29 -8.52
C VAL A 81 8.11 1.07 -7.77
N ASP A 82 8.84 -0.03 -7.88
CA ASP A 82 8.50 -1.30 -7.27
C ASP A 82 9.60 -1.77 -6.33
N HIS A 83 9.27 -2.69 -5.46
CA HIS A 83 10.23 -3.38 -4.60
C HIS A 83 10.77 -4.61 -5.34
N ARG A 84 12.09 -4.76 -5.40
CA ARG A 84 12.71 -5.97 -5.99
C ARG A 84 12.26 -7.21 -5.23
N LEU A 85 12.34 -7.15 -3.91
CA LEU A 85 11.71 -8.13 -3.03
C LEU A 85 10.49 -7.47 -2.40
N ALA A 86 9.31 -8.01 -2.67
CA ALA A 86 8.06 -7.46 -2.17
C ALA A 86 8.03 -7.42 -0.64
N VAL A 87 7.39 -6.40 -0.08
CA VAL A 87 7.25 -6.25 1.37
C VAL A 87 6.58 -7.48 1.98
N ALA A 88 5.61 -8.07 1.29
CA ALA A 88 4.95 -9.31 1.70
C ALA A 88 5.90 -10.51 1.84
N PHE A 89 7.06 -10.48 1.16
CA PHE A 89 8.08 -11.53 1.21
C PHE A 89 9.33 -11.11 1.98
N GLY A 90 9.22 -10.09 2.83
CA GLY A 90 10.31 -9.63 3.68
C GLY A 90 11.13 -8.46 3.13
N GLY A 91 10.69 -7.86 2.03
CA GLY A 91 11.34 -6.68 1.46
C GLY A 91 11.15 -5.42 2.30
N ASN A 92 11.96 -4.42 2.04
CA ASN A 92 11.93 -3.14 2.74
C ASN A 92 11.92 -1.96 1.75
N ASP A 93 11.88 -0.74 2.27
CA ASP A 93 11.86 0.49 1.48
C ASP A 93 13.26 1.09 1.27
N GLU A 94 14.32 0.31 1.41
CA GLU A 94 15.67 0.77 1.11
C GLU A 94 15.85 1.02 -0.39
N GLU A 95 16.64 2.03 -0.73
CA GLU A 95 16.88 2.40 -2.13
C GLU A 95 17.42 1.24 -2.95
N SER A 96 18.23 0.37 -2.35
CA SER A 96 18.77 -0.83 -3.00
C SER A 96 17.70 -1.85 -3.37
N ASN A 97 16.56 -1.83 -2.67
CA ASN A 97 15.43 -2.72 -2.93
C ASN A 97 14.36 -2.09 -3.84
N LEU A 98 14.54 -0.85 -4.23
CA LEU A 98 13.59 -0.13 -5.07
C LEU A 98 14.11 0.01 -6.49
N ILE A 99 13.21 -0.13 -7.46
CA ILE A 99 13.55 -0.12 -8.88
C ILE A 99 12.44 0.58 -9.67
N SER A 100 12.85 1.40 -10.64
CA SER A 100 11.91 2.05 -11.54
C SER A 100 11.43 1.05 -12.60
N THR A 101 10.14 1.04 -12.87
CA THR A 101 9.52 0.07 -13.78
C THR A 101 8.40 0.70 -14.61
N CYS A 102 8.16 0.14 -15.78
CA CYS A 102 6.97 0.49 -16.57
C CYS A 102 5.76 -0.29 -16.04
N SER A 103 4.56 0.14 -16.43
CA SER A 103 3.32 -0.49 -15.97
C SER A 103 3.22 -1.97 -16.36
N ASP A 104 3.70 -2.34 -17.53
CA ASP A 104 3.66 -3.72 -18.02
C ASP A 104 4.55 -4.65 -17.19
N CYS A 105 5.80 -4.26 -16.93
CA CYS A 105 6.71 -5.04 -16.09
C CYS A 105 6.20 -5.14 -14.64
N HIS A 106 5.63 -4.07 -14.13
CA HIS A 106 5.03 -4.06 -12.79
C HIS A 106 3.86 -5.03 -12.70
N ALA A 107 2.99 -5.04 -13.71
CA ALA A 107 1.85 -5.95 -13.77
C ALA A 107 2.28 -7.41 -13.84
N GLU A 108 3.28 -7.73 -14.65
CA GLU A 108 3.84 -9.08 -14.75
C GLU A 108 4.42 -9.56 -13.42
N LYS A 109 5.20 -8.71 -12.78
CA LYS A 109 5.82 -9.02 -11.49
C LYS A 109 4.77 -9.24 -10.41
N THR A 110 3.75 -8.39 -10.37
CA THR A 110 2.64 -8.52 -9.41
C THR A 110 1.89 -9.84 -9.61
N ALA A 111 1.65 -10.24 -10.86
CA ALA A 111 1.00 -11.51 -11.18
C ALA A 111 1.83 -12.71 -10.73
N GLU A 112 3.15 -12.67 -10.92
CA GLU A 112 4.06 -13.72 -10.45
C GLU A 112 4.10 -13.83 -8.93
N GLU A 113 4.15 -12.69 -8.24
CA GLU A 113 4.12 -12.63 -6.77
C GLU A 113 2.81 -13.21 -6.23
N ALA A 114 1.68 -12.92 -6.88
CA ALA A 114 0.39 -13.45 -6.50
C ALA A 114 0.34 -14.98 -6.66
N LYS A 115 0.95 -15.52 -7.72
CA LYS A 115 1.08 -16.98 -7.92
C LYS A 115 1.91 -17.62 -6.81
N LYS A 116 3.06 -17.02 -6.46
CA LYS A 116 3.92 -17.51 -5.39
C LYS A 116 3.20 -17.51 -4.04
N ALA A 117 2.44 -16.46 -3.75
CA ALA A 117 1.67 -16.36 -2.51
C ALA A 117 0.60 -17.46 -2.42
N ARG A 118 -0.04 -17.81 -3.54
CA ARG A 118 -1.05 -18.88 -3.59
C ARG A 118 -0.47 -20.29 -3.50
N ALA A 119 0.78 -20.46 -3.89
CA ALA A 119 1.48 -21.76 -3.87
C ALA A 119 2.01 -22.14 -2.48
N ARG A 120 1.94 -21.22 -1.50
CA ARG A 120 2.39 -21.46 -0.12
C ARG A 120 1.36 -22.20 0.70
#